data_aff86312a7515107c69af5ab820ecad9
#
_entry.id   aff86312a7515107c69af5ab820ecad9
#
_cell.length_a   1.000
_cell.length_b   1.000
_cell.length_c   1.000
_cell.angle_alpha   90.00
_cell.angle_beta   90.00
_cell.angle_gamma   90.00
#
_symmetry.space_group_name_H-M   'P 1'
#
loop_
_entity.id
_entity.type
_entity.pdbx_description
1 polymer ?
#
loop_
_entity_poly.entity_id
_entity_poly.type
_entity_poly.pdbx_seq_one_letter_code
_entity_poly.pdbx_strand_id
1 'polypeptide(L)'
;MKRFIAFIATALLLSGCGYNDFQRLDEKSKAAWSEVLNQYQRRADLIPNIVATVKGEAAFEQGTLPQVIEARAKAPSIQATPELVNNPEAFNKFQQAQGELSGALSRLMAVSERYPNLQANQGFRDLRVTLEGTENRITVARNEYIGTVTAYNILVRSFPTNLTAKIFSYPPKPTFTVQNEAQISLPPTVNFSAPTKP
;
A
#
# COMPACT_ATOMS: atom_id res chain seq x y z
N MET A 1 -35.69 -20.88 38.03
CA MET A 1 -35.19 -19.48 38.03
C MET A 1 -33.69 -19.38 38.24
N LYS A 2 -33.08 -19.91 39.29
CA LYS A 2 -31.62 -19.85 39.56
C LYS A 2 -30.74 -20.40 38.42
N ARG A 3 -31.12 -21.52 37.78
CA ARG A 3 -30.40 -22.14 36.66
C ARG A 3 -30.47 -21.26 35.39
N PHE A 4 -31.57 -20.55 35.17
CA PHE A 4 -31.75 -19.65 34.03
C PHE A 4 -30.94 -18.33 34.19
N ILE A 5 -30.88 -17.85 35.45
CA ILE A 5 -30.03 -16.69 35.79
C ILE A 5 -28.53 -17.03 35.62
N ALA A 6 -28.12 -18.22 36.06
CA ALA A 6 -26.76 -18.68 35.89
C ALA A 6 -26.38 -18.83 34.41
N PHE A 7 -27.30 -19.33 33.57
CA PHE A 7 -27.07 -19.43 32.11
C PHE A 7 -26.93 -18.06 31.45
N ILE A 8 -27.80 -17.09 31.84
CA ILE A 8 -27.70 -15.71 31.31
C ILE A 8 -26.41 -15.07 31.81
N ALA A 9 -26.00 -15.24 33.05
CA ALA A 9 -24.75 -14.71 33.58
C ALA A 9 -23.53 -15.31 32.86
N THR A 10 -23.53 -16.60 32.56
CA THR A 10 -22.47 -17.26 31.80
C THR A 10 -22.45 -16.77 30.34
N ALA A 11 -23.60 -16.58 29.71
CA ALA A 11 -23.69 -15.99 28.35
C ALA A 11 -23.19 -14.56 28.30
N LEU A 12 -23.46 -13.74 29.32
CA LEU A 12 -22.96 -12.37 29.44
C LEU A 12 -21.42 -12.32 29.64
N LEU A 13 -20.86 -13.24 30.40
CA LEU A 13 -19.40 -13.35 30.58
C LEU A 13 -18.69 -13.77 29.29
N LEU A 14 -19.29 -14.63 28.49
CA LEU A 14 -18.79 -15.03 27.17
C LEU A 14 -18.88 -13.91 26.14
N SER A 15 -19.86 -13.01 26.24
CA SER A 15 -20.03 -11.88 25.31
C SER A 15 -18.98 -10.79 25.47
N GLY A 16 -18.36 -10.63 26.65
CA GLY A 16 -17.30 -9.65 26.90
C GLY A 16 -15.95 -10.03 26.29
N CYS A 17 -15.76 -11.27 25.90
CA CYS A 17 -14.45 -11.85 25.61
C CYS A 17 -13.84 -11.41 24.24
N GLY A 18 -14.57 -10.73 23.37
CA GLY A 18 -14.06 -10.32 22.05
C GLY A 18 -14.15 -8.83 21.75
N TYR A 19 -15.01 -8.09 22.44
CA TYR A 19 -15.25 -6.68 22.13
C TYR A 19 -13.97 -5.82 22.27
N ASN A 20 -13.26 -5.96 23.34
CA ASN A 20 -12.03 -5.18 23.61
C ASN A 20 -10.93 -5.55 22.59
N ASP A 21 -10.86 -6.79 22.15
CA ASP A 21 -9.92 -7.21 21.12
C ASP A 21 -10.25 -6.61 19.76
N PHE A 22 -11.53 -6.50 19.40
CA PHE A 22 -11.95 -5.77 18.21
C PHE A 22 -11.53 -4.32 18.26
N GLN A 23 -11.79 -3.60 19.36
CA GLN A 23 -11.39 -2.20 19.50
C GLN A 23 -9.88 -2.06 19.39
N ARG A 24 -9.12 -2.90 20.09
CA ARG A 24 -7.65 -2.88 20.09
C ARG A 24 -7.08 -3.13 18.69
N LEU A 25 -7.61 -4.13 17.95
CA LEU A 25 -7.13 -4.45 16.61
C LEU A 25 -7.60 -3.44 15.57
N ASP A 26 -8.78 -2.84 15.74
CA ASP A 26 -9.26 -1.75 14.89
C ASP A 26 -8.35 -0.53 15.01
N GLU A 27 -8.06 -0.07 16.23
CA GLU A 27 -7.15 1.06 16.46
C GLU A 27 -5.72 0.75 15.97
N LYS A 28 -5.23 -0.47 16.19
CA LYS A 28 -3.92 -0.89 15.68
C LYS A 28 -3.88 -0.88 14.15
N SER A 29 -4.98 -1.29 13.49
CA SER A 29 -5.08 -1.25 12.02
C SER A 29 -5.10 0.19 11.49
N LYS A 30 -5.80 1.10 12.19
CA LYS A 30 -5.82 2.53 11.84
C LYS A 30 -4.45 3.17 12.01
N ALA A 31 -3.74 2.85 13.09
CA ALA A 31 -2.39 3.35 13.32
C ALA A 31 -1.41 2.86 12.24
N ALA A 32 -1.44 1.56 11.91
CA ALA A 32 -0.63 1.00 10.84
C ALA A 32 -0.99 1.61 9.46
N TRP A 33 -2.26 1.88 9.20
CA TRP A 33 -2.70 2.57 8.00
C TRP A 33 -2.17 4.00 7.93
N SER A 34 -2.20 4.74 9.03
CA SER A 34 -1.64 6.10 9.10
C SER A 34 -0.15 6.11 8.78
N GLU A 35 0.61 5.09 9.21
CA GLU A 35 2.01 4.97 8.84
C GLU A 35 2.20 4.71 7.34
N VAL A 36 1.36 3.87 6.73
CA VAL A 36 1.35 3.68 5.27
C VAL A 36 1.14 5.03 4.56
N LEU A 37 0.16 5.82 4.99
CA LEU A 37 -0.13 7.14 4.41
C LEU A 37 1.04 8.11 4.57
N ASN A 38 1.69 8.13 5.73
CA ASN A 38 2.87 8.97 5.99
C ASN A 38 4.01 8.64 5.01
N GLN A 39 4.26 7.37 4.75
CA GLN A 39 5.31 6.97 3.80
C GLN A 39 4.94 7.33 2.35
N TYR A 40 3.69 7.18 1.95
CA TYR A 40 3.23 7.63 0.64
C TYR A 40 3.30 9.15 0.48
N GLN A 41 2.94 9.92 1.52
CA GLN A 41 3.09 11.37 1.51
C GLN A 41 4.55 11.76 1.35
N ARG A 42 5.46 11.16 2.13
CA ARG A 42 6.89 11.38 2.01
C ARG A 42 7.40 11.13 0.59
N ARG A 43 6.94 10.05 -0.06
CA ARG A 43 7.28 9.78 -1.46
C ARG A 43 6.79 10.88 -2.38
N ALA A 44 5.53 11.32 -2.23
CA ALA A 44 4.94 12.36 -3.05
C ALA A 44 5.68 13.70 -2.92
N ASP A 45 6.21 14.02 -1.74
CA ASP A 45 6.95 15.24 -1.45
C ASP A 45 8.36 15.26 -2.08
N LEU A 46 8.93 14.09 -2.39
CA LEU A 46 10.21 14.00 -3.10
C LEU A 46 10.10 14.28 -4.60
N ILE A 47 8.93 14.03 -5.20
CA ILE A 47 8.76 14.09 -6.66
C ILE A 47 9.04 15.46 -7.26
N PRO A 48 8.63 16.62 -6.70
CA PRO A 48 8.96 17.92 -7.24
C PRO A 48 10.47 18.15 -7.37
N ASN A 49 11.24 17.71 -6.37
CA ASN A 49 12.69 17.85 -6.36
C ASN A 49 13.34 16.95 -7.43
N ILE A 50 12.86 15.71 -7.58
CA ILE A 50 13.31 14.78 -8.63
C ILE A 50 13.03 15.41 -10.01
N VAL A 51 11.81 15.89 -10.24
CA VAL A 51 11.41 16.52 -11.50
C VAL A 51 12.25 17.76 -11.79
N ALA A 52 12.50 18.63 -10.81
CA ALA A 52 13.32 19.84 -10.97
C ALA A 52 14.77 19.48 -11.34
N THR A 53 15.36 18.49 -10.67
CA THR A 53 16.73 18.05 -10.95
C THR A 53 16.86 17.45 -12.35
N VAL A 54 15.91 16.59 -12.74
CA VAL A 54 15.92 15.95 -14.07
C VAL A 54 15.66 16.98 -15.19
N LYS A 55 14.77 17.96 -14.97
CA LYS A 55 14.55 19.07 -15.92
C LYS A 55 15.79 19.94 -16.16
N GLY A 56 16.70 20.00 -15.19
CA GLY A 56 17.98 20.70 -15.34
C GLY A 56 18.92 20.04 -16.35
N GLU A 57 18.72 18.79 -16.71
CA GLU A 57 19.48 18.10 -17.76
C GLU A 57 18.82 18.33 -19.12
N ALA A 58 19.43 19.19 -19.94
CA ALA A 58 18.86 19.65 -21.22
C ALA A 58 18.62 18.52 -22.23
N ALA A 59 19.37 17.42 -22.14
CA ALA A 59 19.26 16.27 -23.04
C ALA A 59 18.25 15.23 -22.58
N PHE A 60 17.60 15.42 -21.43
CA PHE A 60 16.71 14.39 -20.88
C PHE A 60 15.43 14.24 -21.71
N GLU A 61 15.08 12.99 -22.00
CA GLU A 61 13.89 12.62 -22.77
C GLU A 61 12.59 13.16 -22.14
N GLN A 62 11.84 13.98 -22.90
CA GLN A 62 10.66 14.69 -22.42
C GLN A 62 9.46 13.76 -22.10
N GLY A 63 9.49 12.49 -22.53
CA GLY A 63 8.34 11.59 -22.42
C GLY A 63 8.05 11.02 -21.02
N THR A 64 9.06 10.83 -20.18
CA THR A 64 8.91 10.21 -18.86
C THR A 64 8.48 11.16 -17.74
N LEU A 65 8.92 12.42 -17.80
CA LEU A 65 8.57 13.44 -16.80
C LEU A 65 7.07 13.72 -16.71
N PRO A 66 6.34 13.94 -17.84
CA PRO A 66 4.89 14.12 -17.78
C PRO A 66 4.15 12.96 -17.14
N GLN A 67 4.59 11.71 -17.38
CA GLN A 67 3.97 10.53 -16.77
C GLN A 67 4.12 10.51 -15.24
N VAL A 68 5.27 10.93 -14.71
CA VAL A 68 5.48 11.05 -13.26
C VAL A 68 4.61 12.16 -12.67
N ILE A 69 4.52 13.31 -13.34
CA ILE A 69 3.70 14.45 -12.90
C ILE A 69 2.22 14.06 -12.89
N GLU A 70 1.74 13.39 -13.93
CA GLU A 70 0.35 12.93 -14.05
C GLU A 70 0.03 11.88 -12.98
N ALA A 71 0.88 10.86 -12.82
CA ALA A 71 0.70 9.82 -11.80
C ALA A 71 0.73 10.43 -10.39
N ARG A 72 1.59 11.43 -10.13
CA ARG A 72 1.59 12.18 -8.87
C ARG A 72 0.28 12.93 -8.65
N ALA A 73 -0.29 13.55 -9.70
CA ALA A 73 -1.55 14.28 -9.57
C ALA A 73 -2.74 13.34 -9.28
N LYS A 74 -2.71 12.10 -9.79
CA LYS A 74 -3.75 11.08 -9.54
C LYS A 74 -3.67 10.48 -8.15
N ALA A 75 -2.47 10.28 -7.60
CA ALA A 75 -2.26 9.59 -6.34
C ALA A 75 -2.94 10.25 -5.12
N PRO A 76 -2.93 11.59 -4.92
CA PRO A 76 -3.65 12.26 -3.83
C PRO A 76 -5.13 12.54 -4.12
N SER A 77 -5.60 12.42 -5.38
CA SER A 77 -7.01 12.70 -5.72
C SER A 77 -7.98 11.73 -5.06
N ILE A 78 -7.47 10.59 -4.61
CA ILE A 78 -8.20 9.66 -3.75
C ILE A 78 -7.92 10.08 -2.32
N GLN A 79 -8.94 10.66 -1.64
CA GLN A 79 -8.80 11.09 -0.25
C GLN A 79 -8.35 9.92 0.61
N ALA A 80 -7.08 9.92 0.95
CA ALA A 80 -6.46 8.91 1.80
C ALA A 80 -6.81 9.18 3.26
N THR A 81 -8.10 9.00 3.60
CA THR A 81 -8.60 9.14 4.97
C THR A 81 -8.50 7.80 5.73
N PRO A 82 -8.54 7.81 7.06
CA PRO A 82 -8.60 6.57 7.83
C PRO A 82 -9.82 5.69 7.49
N GLU A 83 -10.88 6.28 6.95
CA GLU A 83 -12.10 5.59 6.52
C GLU A 83 -11.92 4.79 5.22
N LEU A 84 -10.86 5.07 4.45
CA LEU A 84 -10.55 4.36 3.21
C LEU A 84 -10.46 2.85 3.44
N VAL A 85 -9.93 2.43 4.59
CA VAL A 85 -9.81 1.01 4.97
C VAL A 85 -11.14 0.32 5.24
N ASN A 86 -12.25 1.05 5.24
CA ASN A 86 -13.59 0.50 5.37
C ASN A 86 -14.33 0.44 4.02
N ASN A 87 -13.71 0.91 2.93
CA ASN A 87 -14.28 0.91 1.58
C ASN A 87 -13.35 0.16 0.60
N PRO A 88 -13.65 -1.11 0.26
CA PRO A 88 -12.80 -1.92 -0.61
C PRO A 88 -12.58 -1.32 -2.01
N GLU A 89 -13.58 -0.65 -2.59
CA GLU A 89 -13.43 -0.04 -3.92
C GLU A 89 -12.48 1.16 -3.88
N ALA A 90 -12.65 2.04 -2.90
CA ALA A 90 -11.78 3.19 -2.73
C ALA A 90 -10.34 2.75 -2.39
N PHE A 91 -10.19 1.69 -1.57
CA PHE A 91 -8.90 1.09 -1.26
C PHE A 91 -8.20 0.55 -2.52
N ASN A 92 -8.92 -0.17 -3.38
CA ASN A 92 -8.38 -0.69 -4.63
C ASN A 92 -7.96 0.43 -5.60
N LYS A 93 -8.78 1.49 -5.75
CA LYS A 93 -8.42 2.67 -6.54
C LYS A 93 -7.16 3.35 -6.01
N PHE A 94 -7.05 3.50 -4.70
CA PHE A 94 -5.85 4.03 -4.05
C PHE A 94 -4.63 3.16 -4.34
N GLN A 95 -4.73 1.84 -4.16
CA GLN A 95 -3.65 0.90 -4.44
C GLN A 95 -3.20 1.00 -5.91
N GLN A 96 -4.15 1.08 -6.85
CA GLN A 96 -3.84 1.22 -8.27
C GLN A 96 -3.09 2.53 -8.56
N ALA A 97 -3.57 3.67 -8.08
CA ALA A 97 -2.93 4.97 -8.29
C ALA A 97 -1.51 5.02 -7.72
N GLN A 98 -1.30 4.44 -6.54
CA GLN A 98 0.03 4.32 -5.94
C GLN A 98 0.95 3.38 -6.73
N GLY A 99 0.40 2.32 -7.34
CA GLY A 99 1.12 1.43 -8.25
C GLY A 99 1.53 2.11 -9.55
N GLU A 100 0.65 2.91 -10.15
CA GLU A 100 0.95 3.73 -11.35
C GLU A 100 2.10 4.71 -11.08
N LEU A 101 2.09 5.34 -9.92
CA LEU A 101 3.16 6.26 -9.51
C LEU A 101 4.50 5.53 -9.31
N SER A 102 4.51 4.37 -8.63
CA SER A 102 5.72 3.54 -8.49
C SER A 102 6.26 3.11 -9.86
N GLY A 103 5.39 2.70 -10.78
CA GLY A 103 5.78 2.33 -12.14
C GLY A 103 6.35 3.50 -12.95
N ALA A 104 5.78 4.69 -12.82
CA ALA A 104 6.30 5.90 -13.48
C ALA A 104 7.68 6.29 -12.93
N LEU A 105 7.87 6.25 -11.61
CA LEU A 105 9.16 6.54 -10.97
C LEU A 105 10.22 5.51 -11.37
N SER A 106 9.88 4.22 -11.41
CA SER A 106 10.80 3.16 -11.85
C SER A 106 11.26 3.37 -13.30
N ARG A 107 10.34 3.74 -14.20
CA ARG A 107 10.68 4.09 -15.60
C ARG A 107 11.59 5.30 -15.66
N LEU A 108 11.32 6.36 -14.89
CA LEU A 108 12.18 7.53 -14.81
C LEU A 108 13.60 7.15 -14.38
N MET A 109 13.75 6.31 -13.36
CA MET A 109 15.07 5.85 -12.89
C MET A 109 15.78 5.02 -13.95
N ALA A 110 15.09 4.08 -14.62
CA ALA A 110 15.68 3.30 -15.71
C ALA A 110 16.13 4.15 -16.90
N VAL A 111 15.34 5.17 -17.27
CA VAL A 111 15.71 6.11 -18.34
C VAL A 111 16.92 6.96 -17.93
N SER A 112 17.01 7.40 -16.67
CA SER A 112 18.10 8.22 -16.16
C SER A 112 19.47 7.53 -16.26
N GLU A 113 19.51 6.21 -16.31
CA GLU A 113 20.77 5.46 -16.48
C GLU A 113 21.49 5.72 -17.81
N ARG A 114 20.77 6.22 -18.81
CA ARG A 114 21.34 6.64 -20.12
C ARG A 114 21.97 8.02 -20.11
N TYR A 115 21.89 8.75 -18.97
CA TYR A 115 22.34 10.14 -18.85
C TYR A 115 23.49 10.27 -17.83
N PRO A 116 24.76 10.13 -18.25
CA PRO A 116 25.91 10.14 -17.33
C PRO A 116 26.03 11.43 -16.51
N ASN A 117 25.69 12.58 -17.11
CA ASN A 117 25.73 13.87 -16.41
C ASN A 117 24.71 13.93 -15.26
N LEU A 118 23.51 13.37 -15.47
CA LEU A 118 22.49 13.29 -14.43
C LEU A 118 22.92 12.34 -13.31
N GLN A 119 23.52 11.21 -13.66
CA GLN A 119 24.06 10.26 -12.67
C GLN A 119 25.25 10.87 -11.90
N ALA A 120 26.06 11.70 -12.53
CA ALA A 120 27.17 12.43 -11.87
C ALA A 120 26.65 13.54 -10.94
N ASN A 121 25.41 14.00 -11.11
CA ASN A 121 24.82 15.04 -10.26
C ASN A 121 24.58 14.51 -8.84
N GLN A 122 25.21 15.14 -7.83
CA GLN A 122 25.11 14.72 -6.43
C GLN A 122 23.65 14.80 -5.94
N GLY A 123 22.95 15.87 -6.24
CA GLY A 123 21.53 16.04 -5.82
C GLY A 123 20.63 14.95 -6.38
N PHE A 124 20.86 14.50 -7.62
CA PHE A 124 20.12 13.38 -8.20
C PHE A 124 20.40 12.05 -7.48
N ARG A 125 21.67 11.76 -7.17
CA ARG A 125 22.03 10.55 -6.43
C ARG A 125 21.41 10.51 -5.04
N ASP A 126 21.44 11.63 -4.32
CA ASP A 126 20.86 11.74 -2.97
C ASP A 126 19.34 11.55 -3.00
N LEU A 127 18.66 12.13 -4.01
CA LEU A 127 17.22 11.94 -4.23
C LEU A 127 16.88 10.48 -4.58
N ARG A 128 17.69 9.83 -5.43
CA ARG A 128 17.53 8.41 -5.77
C ARG A 128 17.63 7.53 -4.53
N VAL A 129 18.67 7.68 -3.74
CA VAL A 129 18.86 6.92 -2.48
C VAL A 129 17.69 7.17 -1.51
N THR A 130 17.23 8.42 -1.41
CA THR A 130 16.12 8.78 -0.55
C THR A 130 14.80 8.15 -1.03
N LEU A 131 14.58 8.11 -2.35
CA LEU A 131 13.42 7.47 -2.96
C LEU A 131 13.43 5.95 -2.72
N GLU A 132 14.54 5.28 -2.98
CA GLU A 132 14.71 3.84 -2.72
C GLU A 132 14.48 3.50 -1.24
N GLY A 133 15.02 4.31 -0.33
CA GLY A 133 14.77 4.18 1.10
C GLY A 133 13.31 4.40 1.49
N THR A 134 12.59 5.26 0.77
CA THR A 134 11.16 5.49 1.00
C THR A 134 10.32 4.33 0.49
N GLU A 135 10.62 3.76 -0.68
CA GLU A 135 9.94 2.56 -1.20
C GLU A 135 10.11 1.36 -0.24
N ASN A 136 11.30 1.17 0.34
CA ASN A 136 11.52 0.15 1.35
C ASN A 136 10.65 0.37 2.60
N ARG A 137 10.53 1.63 3.08
CA ARG A 137 9.66 1.96 4.21
C ARG A 137 8.18 1.75 3.89
N ILE A 138 7.74 2.09 2.67
CA ILE A 138 6.38 1.79 2.20
C ILE A 138 6.12 0.29 2.29
N THR A 139 7.07 -0.54 1.85
CA THR A 139 6.95 -2.00 1.91
C THR A 139 6.81 -2.49 3.35
N VAL A 140 7.63 -1.99 4.27
CA VAL A 140 7.56 -2.35 5.70
C VAL A 140 6.22 -1.93 6.30
N ALA A 141 5.79 -0.68 6.08
CA ALA A 141 4.51 -0.16 6.58
C ALA A 141 3.31 -0.97 6.03
N ARG A 142 3.33 -1.34 4.74
CA ARG A 142 2.31 -2.20 4.14
C ARG A 142 2.26 -3.58 4.80
N ASN A 143 3.41 -4.20 5.05
CA ASN A 143 3.47 -5.50 5.70
C ASN A 143 2.94 -5.44 7.14
N GLU A 144 3.23 -4.38 7.88
CA GLU A 144 2.67 -4.16 9.22
C GLU A 144 1.13 -4.00 9.15
N TYR A 145 0.63 -3.19 8.22
CA TYR A 145 -0.82 -3.06 8.00
C TYR A 145 -1.47 -4.40 7.65
N ILE A 146 -0.89 -5.18 6.72
CA ILE A 146 -1.37 -6.52 6.35
C ILE A 146 -1.45 -7.42 7.58
N GLY A 147 -0.42 -7.42 8.43
CA GLY A 147 -0.39 -8.22 9.66
C GLY A 147 -1.50 -7.85 10.64
N THR A 148 -1.72 -6.54 10.86
CA THR A 148 -2.77 -6.08 11.77
C THR A 148 -4.18 -6.35 11.25
N VAL A 149 -4.42 -6.14 9.94
CA VAL A 149 -5.70 -6.44 9.29
C VAL A 149 -5.97 -7.95 9.27
N THR A 150 -4.95 -8.76 9.04
CA THR A 150 -5.09 -10.22 9.09
C THR A 150 -5.54 -10.67 10.48
N ALA A 151 -4.92 -10.16 11.54
CA ALA A 151 -5.31 -10.46 12.91
C ALA A 151 -6.77 -10.02 13.20
N TYR A 152 -7.17 -8.82 12.75
CA TYR A 152 -8.54 -8.34 12.86
C TYR A 152 -9.52 -9.24 12.08
N ASN A 153 -9.23 -9.59 10.85
CA ASN A 153 -10.09 -10.40 9.99
C ASN A 153 -10.22 -11.85 10.52
N ILE A 154 -9.18 -12.40 11.16
CA ILE A 154 -9.26 -13.67 11.86
C ILE A 154 -10.27 -13.57 13.00
N LEU A 155 -10.21 -12.51 13.82
CA LEU A 155 -11.13 -12.31 14.93
C LEU A 155 -12.59 -12.20 14.45
N VAL A 156 -12.83 -11.49 13.33
CA VAL A 156 -14.15 -11.37 12.67
C VAL A 156 -14.73 -12.74 12.31
N ARG A 157 -13.88 -13.69 11.91
CA ARG A 157 -14.31 -15.01 11.39
C ARG A 157 -14.28 -16.12 12.41
N SER A 158 -13.55 -15.96 13.52
CA SER A 158 -13.36 -16.98 14.53
C SER A 158 -14.57 -17.11 15.47
N PHE A 159 -14.91 -18.33 15.86
CA PHE A 159 -15.91 -18.56 16.92
C PHE A 159 -15.22 -18.45 18.30
N PRO A 160 -15.84 -17.86 19.32
CA PRO A 160 -17.18 -17.25 19.35
C PRO A 160 -17.23 -15.76 18.92
N THR A 161 -16.10 -15.12 18.62
CA THR A 161 -15.99 -13.67 18.36
C THR A 161 -16.73 -13.22 17.10
N ASN A 162 -16.97 -14.12 16.14
CA ASN A 162 -17.80 -13.86 14.97
C ASN A 162 -19.25 -13.47 15.31
N LEU A 163 -19.77 -13.90 16.47
CA LEU A 163 -21.08 -13.47 16.96
C LEU A 163 -21.04 -12.01 17.39
N THR A 164 -20.00 -11.60 18.11
CA THR A 164 -19.75 -10.21 18.48
C THR A 164 -19.60 -9.35 17.22
N ALA A 165 -18.83 -9.82 16.21
CA ALA A 165 -18.65 -9.11 14.94
C ALA A 165 -19.98 -8.85 14.23
N LYS A 166 -20.90 -9.83 14.23
CA LYS A 166 -22.24 -9.66 13.63
C LYS A 166 -23.11 -8.68 14.42
N ILE A 167 -23.10 -8.78 15.76
CA ILE A 167 -23.94 -7.90 16.63
C ILE A 167 -23.54 -6.43 16.49
N PHE A 168 -22.22 -6.16 16.45
CA PHE A 168 -21.66 -4.80 16.39
C PHE A 168 -21.31 -4.36 14.96
N SER A 169 -21.65 -5.16 13.94
CA SER A 169 -21.41 -4.85 12.53
C SER A 169 -19.93 -4.54 12.22
N TYR A 170 -19.03 -5.40 12.65
CA TYR A 170 -17.60 -5.32 12.33
C TYR A 170 -17.29 -6.07 11.02
N PRO A 171 -17.23 -5.38 9.86
CA PRO A 171 -16.91 -6.02 8.59
C PRO A 171 -15.42 -6.38 8.50
N PRO A 172 -15.05 -7.36 7.68
CA PRO A 172 -13.65 -7.58 7.33
C PRO A 172 -13.07 -6.35 6.64
N LYS A 173 -11.81 -6.04 6.96
CA LYS A 173 -11.07 -4.93 6.35
C LYS A 173 -10.34 -5.40 5.08
N PRO A 174 -10.24 -4.56 4.04
CA PRO A 174 -9.45 -4.83 2.85
C PRO A 174 -7.95 -4.88 3.18
N THR A 175 -7.21 -5.63 2.40
CA THR A 175 -5.76 -5.73 2.52
C THR A 175 -5.10 -5.50 1.16
N PHE A 176 -3.81 -5.17 1.16
CA PHE A 176 -3.04 -5.06 -0.07
C PHE A 176 -2.95 -6.41 -0.77
N THR A 177 -3.22 -6.39 -2.07
CA THR A 177 -3.07 -7.53 -2.97
C THR A 177 -2.00 -7.25 -4.01
N VAL A 178 -1.50 -8.29 -4.65
CA VAL A 178 -0.56 -8.15 -5.76
C VAL A 178 -1.34 -7.68 -6.99
N GLN A 179 -0.89 -6.59 -7.61
CA GLN A 179 -1.46 -6.16 -8.88
C GLN A 179 -1.03 -7.15 -9.98
N ASN A 180 -1.94 -7.50 -10.86
CA ASN A 180 -1.73 -8.46 -11.95
C ASN A 180 -1.40 -9.89 -11.48
N GLU A 181 -2.05 -10.38 -10.45
CA GLU A 181 -1.88 -11.75 -9.93
C GLU A 181 -1.98 -12.81 -11.05
N ALA A 182 -2.88 -12.62 -12.01
CA ALA A 182 -3.02 -13.49 -13.16
C ALA A 182 -1.77 -13.54 -14.07
N GLN A 183 -1.00 -12.47 -14.17
CA GLN A 183 0.24 -12.43 -14.96
C GLN A 183 1.44 -12.95 -14.18
N ILE A 184 1.48 -12.74 -12.88
CA ILE A 184 2.58 -13.17 -12.01
C ILE A 184 2.52 -14.68 -11.74
N SER A 185 1.33 -15.27 -11.76
CA SER A 185 1.12 -16.72 -11.61
C SER A 185 1.50 -17.54 -12.85
N LEU A 186 1.73 -16.89 -14.01
CA LEU A 186 2.24 -17.57 -15.21
C LEU A 186 3.77 -17.61 -15.17
N PRO A 187 4.40 -18.78 -15.40
CA PRO A 187 5.85 -18.83 -15.50
C PRO A 187 6.32 -17.98 -16.68
N PRO A 188 7.45 -17.25 -16.55
CA PRO A 188 7.98 -16.46 -17.64
C PRO A 188 8.34 -17.36 -18.83
N THR A 189 7.82 -17.04 -20.00
CA THR A 189 8.21 -17.73 -21.24
C THR A 189 9.60 -17.26 -21.65
N VAL A 190 10.59 -18.11 -21.45
CA VAL A 190 11.96 -17.86 -21.91
C VAL A 190 12.07 -18.35 -23.35
N ASN A 191 12.24 -17.43 -24.29
CA ASN A 191 12.43 -17.76 -25.69
C ASN A 191 13.93 -17.78 -26.03
N PHE A 192 14.51 -18.95 -26.16
CA PHE A 192 15.92 -19.16 -26.52
C PHE A 192 16.18 -19.16 -28.06
N SER A 193 15.23 -18.69 -28.86
CA SER A 193 15.45 -18.56 -30.29
C SER A 193 16.57 -17.56 -30.52
N ALA A 194 17.71 -18.03 -31.02
CA ALA A 194 18.82 -17.17 -31.43
C ALA A 194 18.34 -16.21 -32.54
N PRO A 195 18.79 -14.94 -32.55
CA PRO A 195 18.48 -14.03 -33.64
C PRO A 195 19.04 -14.64 -34.94
N THR A 196 18.16 -14.94 -35.92
CA THR A 196 18.56 -15.26 -37.26
C THR A 196 19.34 -14.06 -37.79
N LYS A 197 20.65 -14.24 -37.99
CA LYS A 197 21.54 -13.25 -38.60
C LYS A 197 21.07 -13.01 -40.07
N PRO A 198 20.99 -11.75 -40.53
CA PRO A 198 20.71 -11.42 -41.93
C PRO A 198 21.85 -11.80 -42.86
#